data_d59fe01918d3092cc90362f865adc5c8
#
_entry.id   d59fe01918d3092cc90362f865adc5c8
#
_cell.length_a   1.000
_cell.length_b   1.000
_cell.length_c   1.000
_cell.angle_alpha   90.00
_cell.angle_beta   90.00
_cell.angle_gamma   90.00
#
_symmetry.space_group_name_H-M   'P 1'
#
loop_
_entity.id
_entity.type
_entity.pdbx_description
1 polymer ?
#
loop_
_entity_poly.entity_id
_entity_poly.type
_entity_poly.pdbx_seq_one_letter_code
_entity_poly.pdbx_strand_id
1 'polypeptide(L)'
;MIIPLLRIALISKHENTCRFYKDMLSRRENIILETYAGTDELKRGCREKLYAGLIVDMWTHIASANADKEFIYTLDKIFPILYIGDNDQKPSELHPGGGWLMARQHEIKILEDFIQNQCRDMKPRGIRTDMRKDLFFNTHAQLGGQEKSFRTNTTNISQNGCFVISVNEQPCATPIWLTISDLHDKTPIAAEVRWSKPWGSDFHSLPGVGVVFREISLAQRQALTDFLKLTGFLKKPG
;
A
#
# COMPACT_ATOMS: atom_id res chain seq x y z
N MET A 1 -20.52 18.98 12.14
CA MET A 1 -19.25 18.22 12.10
C MET A 1 -19.34 17.29 10.91
N ILE A 2 -18.49 17.47 9.89
CA ILE A 2 -18.50 16.59 8.70
C ILE A 2 -17.83 15.29 9.10
N ILE A 3 -18.58 14.20 9.14
CA ILE A 3 -18.04 12.88 9.44
C ILE A 3 -17.29 12.41 8.15
N PRO A 4 -16.01 12.13 8.23
CA PRO A 4 -15.24 11.74 7.04
C PRO A 4 -15.76 10.42 6.46
N LEU A 5 -15.79 10.34 5.13
CA LEU A 5 -16.15 9.14 4.39
C LEU A 5 -15.07 8.08 4.58
N LEU A 6 -15.43 6.95 5.18
CA LEU A 6 -14.55 5.81 5.38
C LEU A 6 -14.71 4.80 4.25
N ARG A 7 -13.62 4.48 3.57
CA ARG A 7 -13.60 3.39 2.59
C ARG A 7 -12.90 2.17 3.18
N ILE A 8 -13.58 1.02 3.12
CA ILE A 8 -13.12 -0.27 3.61
C ILE A 8 -13.11 -1.25 2.45
N ALA A 9 -12.07 -2.07 2.31
CA ALA A 9 -12.02 -3.14 1.33
C ALA A 9 -12.39 -4.48 1.98
N LEU A 10 -13.29 -5.23 1.35
CA LEU A 10 -13.59 -6.62 1.70
C LEU A 10 -13.03 -7.55 0.63
N ILE A 11 -12.20 -8.49 1.06
CA ILE A 11 -11.63 -9.52 0.19
C ILE A 11 -12.32 -10.85 0.49
N SER A 12 -13.19 -11.29 -0.41
CA SER A 12 -13.90 -12.58 -0.31
C SER A 12 -14.32 -13.09 -1.68
N LYS A 13 -14.09 -14.39 -1.94
CA LYS A 13 -14.60 -15.11 -3.13
C LYS A 13 -16.07 -15.48 -2.99
N HIS A 14 -16.63 -15.38 -1.80
CA HIS A 14 -17.99 -15.81 -1.50
C HIS A 14 -18.97 -14.66 -1.68
N GLU A 15 -19.81 -14.71 -2.71
CA GLU A 15 -20.80 -13.67 -3.02
C GLU A 15 -21.77 -13.41 -1.87
N ASN A 16 -22.20 -14.47 -1.15
CA ASN A 16 -23.09 -14.33 -0.01
C ASN A 16 -22.44 -13.52 1.12
N THR A 17 -21.16 -13.74 1.39
CA THR A 17 -20.38 -12.95 2.35
C THR A 17 -20.32 -11.49 1.91
N CYS A 18 -19.98 -11.24 0.65
CA CYS A 18 -19.93 -9.89 0.10
C CYS A 18 -21.29 -9.18 0.20
N ARG A 19 -22.38 -9.85 -0.15
CA ARG A 19 -23.74 -9.30 -0.06
C ARG A 19 -24.11 -8.98 1.37
N PHE A 20 -23.90 -9.90 2.30
CA PHE A 20 -24.21 -9.73 3.72
C PHE A 20 -23.53 -8.47 4.30
N TYR A 21 -22.22 -8.31 4.11
CA TYR A 21 -21.49 -7.15 4.62
C TYR A 21 -21.86 -5.85 3.90
N LYS A 22 -22.17 -5.91 2.59
CA LYS A 22 -22.70 -4.75 1.85
C LYS A 22 -24.03 -4.28 2.43
N ASP A 23 -24.96 -5.20 2.65
CA ASP A 23 -26.30 -4.88 3.18
C ASP A 23 -26.20 -4.33 4.61
N MET A 24 -25.30 -4.90 5.41
CA MET A 24 -25.07 -4.45 6.79
C MET A 24 -24.50 -3.01 6.84
N LEU A 25 -23.56 -2.68 5.95
CA LEU A 25 -22.89 -1.39 5.95
C LEU A 25 -23.60 -0.32 5.09
N SER A 26 -24.48 -0.71 4.16
CA SER A 26 -25.26 0.22 3.30
C SER A 26 -26.16 1.15 4.09
N ARG A 27 -26.56 0.77 5.30
CA ARG A 27 -27.39 1.58 6.19
C ARG A 27 -26.60 2.69 6.90
N ARG A 28 -25.32 2.81 6.64
CA ARG A 28 -24.41 3.78 7.26
C ARG A 28 -23.90 4.77 6.22
N GLU A 29 -24.36 6.01 6.30
CA GLU A 29 -24.14 7.07 5.30
C GLU A 29 -22.65 7.41 5.04
N ASN A 30 -21.76 7.06 5.96
CA ASN A 30 -20.36 7.48 5.89
C ASN A 30 -19.37 6.32 5.63
N ILE A 31 -19.86 5.15 5.18
CA ILE A 31 -19.02 3.99 4.92
C ILE A 31 -19.21 3.51 3.49
N ILE A 32 -18.12 3.37 2.76
CA ILE A 32 -18.09 2.70 1.45
C ILE A 32 -17.40 1.36 1.63
N LEU A 33 -18.12 0.28 1.41
CA LEU A 33 -17.54 -1.06 1.32
C LEU A 33 -17.30 -1.43 -0.16
N GLU A 34 -16.03 -1.63 -0.51
CA GLU A 34 -15.65 -2.17 -1.82
C GLU A 34 -15.27 -3.64 -1.67
N THR A 35 -15.82 -4.48 -2.53
CA THR A 35 -15.60 -5.93 -2.49
C THR A 35 -14.70 -6.39 -3.60
N TYR A 36 -13.80 -7.32 -3.30
CA TYR A 36 -12.82 -7.90 -4.20
C TYR A 36 -12.81 -9.41 -4.04
N ALA A 37 -12.85 -10.17 -5.13
CA ALA A 37 -12.83 -11.63 -5.08
C ALA A 37 -11.46 -12.21 -4.68
N GLY A 38 -10.42 -11.39 -4.66
CA GLY A 38 -9.08 -11.77 -4.24
C GLY A 38 -8.10 -10.61 -4.33
N THR A 39 -6.84 -10.91 -4.00
CA THR A 39 -5.76 -9.90 -3.98
C THR A 39 -5.46 -9.30 -5.34
N ASP A 40 -5.56 -10.07 -6.43
CA ASP A 40 -5.32 -9.55 -7.78
C ASP A 40 -6.39 -8.54 -8.20
N GLU A 41 -7.65 -8.79 -7.85
CA GLU A 41 -8.72 -7.84 -8.10
C GLU A 41 -8.55 -6.60 -7.24
N LEU A 42 -8.19 -6.75 -5.96
CA LEU A 42 -7.84 -5.65 -5.09
C LEU A 42 -6.70 -4.81 -5.68
N LYS A 43 -5.59 -5.42 -6.12
CA LYS A 43 -4.45 -4.72 -6.73
C LYS A 43 -4.83 -3.91 -7.96
N ARG A 44 -5.79 -4.40 -8.78
CA ARG A 44 -6.30 -3.66 -9.94
C ARG A 44 -7.25 -2.55 -9.56
N GLY A 45 -8.17 -2.82 -8.62
CA GLY A 45 -9.28 -1.92 -8.28
C GLY A 45 -8.95 -0.85 -7.23
N CYS A 46 -7.85 -0.99 -6.47
CA CYS A 46 -7.49 -0.07 -5.39
C CYS A 46 -6.67 1.16 -5.84
N ARG A 47 -6.33 1.25 -7.12
CA ARG A 47 -5.54 2.38 -7.65
C ARG A 47 -6.25 3.71 -7.36
N GLU A 48 -5.48 4.68 -6.89
CA GLU A 48 -5.95 6.04 -6.59
C GLU A 48 -7.02 6.15 -5.47
N LYS A 49 -7.34 5.03 -4.80
CA LYS A 49 -8.28 5.00 -3.69
C LYS A 49 -7.55 4.96 -2.36
N LEU A 50 -8.14 5.61 -1.36
CA LEU A 50 -7.63 5.61 0.01
C LEU A 50 -8.56 4.76 0.88
N TYR A 51 -7.98 3.85 1.66
CA TYR A 51 -8.70 2.95 2.56
C TYR A 51 -8.36 3.27 4.01
N ALA A 52 -9.31 3.04 4.89
CA ALA A 52 -9.14 3.15 6.34
C ALA A 52 -9.00 1.78 7.04
N GLY A 53 -9.34 0.69 6.35
CA GLY A 53 -9.23 -0.66 6.88
C GLY A 53 -9.57 -1.71 5.83
N LEU A 54 -9.28 -2.97 6.18
CA LEU A 54 -9.59 -4.13 5.35
C LEU A 54 -10.38 -5.17 6.16
N ILE A 55 -11.24 -5.88 5.45
CA ILE A 55 -11.91 -7.08 5.94
C ILE A 55 -11.47 -8.23 5.05
N VAL A 56 -10.98 -9.32 5.63
CA VAL A 56 -10.42 -10.46 4.89
C VAL A 56 -11.16 -11.72 5.28
N ASP A 57 -11.80 -12.35 4.30
CA ASP A 57 -12.39 -13.67 4.48
C ASP A 57 -11.31 -14.74 4.61
N MET A 58 -11.29 -15.43 5.75
CA MET A 58 -10.28 -16.42 6.08
C MET A 58 -10.25 -17.59 5.10
N TRP A 59 -11.38 -18.05 4.61
CA TRP A 59 -11.41 -19.14 3.62
C TRP A 59 -10.81 -18.71 2.30
N THR A 60 -11.11 -17.48 1.85
CA THR A 60 -10.47 -16.88 0.69
C THR A 60 -8.97 -16.73 0.89
N HIS A 61 -8.54 -16.30 2.09
CA HIS A 61 -7.13 -16.13 2.43
C HIS A 61 -6.38 -17.46 2.49
N ILE A 62 -6.94 -18.47 3.17
CA ILE A 62 -6.32 -19.80 3.27
C ILE A 62 -6.15 -20.44 1.90
N ALA A 63 -7.16 -20.33 1.03
CA ALA A 63 -7.16 -20.89 -0.31
C ALA A 63 -6.30 -20.10 -1.34
N SER A 64 -5.76 -18.93 -0.96
CA SER A 64 -4.95 -18.12 -1.87
C SER A 64 -3.50 -18.60 -1.96
N ALA A 65 -2.79 -18.19 -3.01
CA ALA A 65 -1.38 -18.51 -3.20
C ALA A 65 -0.51 -17.84 -2.11
N ASN A 66 0.69 -18.37 -1.85
CA ASN A 66 1.59 -17.84 -0.84
C ASN A 66 1.96 -16.36 -1.08
N ALA A 67 2.16 -15.95 -2.33
CA ALA A 67 2.43 -14.56 -2.67
C ALA A 67 1.29 -13.61 -2.29
N ASP A 68 0.05 -14.08 -2.36
CA ASP A 68 -1.13 -13.32 -1.96
C ASP A 68 -1.27 -13.24 -0.43
N LYS A 69 -0.92 -14.31 0.27
CA LYS A 69 -0.86 -14.31 1.74
C LYS A 69 0.19 -13.32 2.23
N GLU A 70 1.39 -13.36 1.64
CA GLU A 70 2.45 -12.40 1.95
C GLU A 70 2.01 -10.95 1.68
N PHE A 71 1.29 -10.72 0.58
CA PHE A 71 0.74 -9.40 0.30
C PHE A 71 -0.23 -8.93 1.39
N ILE A 72 -1.17 -9.76 1.84
CA ILE A 72 -2.08 -9.43 2.96
C ILE A 72 -1.30 -9.16 4.24
N TYR A 73 -0.26 -9.95 4.56
CA TYR A 73 0.60 -9.69 5.73
C TYR A 73 1.37 -8.36 5.64
N THR A 74 1.70 -7.90 4.44
CA THR A 74 2.28 -6.56 4.29
C THR A 74 1.25 -5.45 4.54
N LEU A 75 -0.01 -5.69 4.21
CA LEU A 75 -1.10 -4.74 4.47
C LEU A 75 -1.44 -4.67 5.96
N ASP A 76 -1.32 -5.75 6.71
CA ASP A 76 -1.57 -5.81 8.16
C ASP A 76 -0.64 -4.87 8.96
N LYS A 77 0.53 -4.57 8.43
CA LYS A 77 1.47 -3.57 9.00
C LYS A 77 1.07 -2.11 8.75
N ILE A 78 0.08 -1.89 7.87
CA ILE A 78 -0.28 -0.56 7.37
C ILE A 78 -1.72 -0.20 7.71
N PHE A 79 -2.60 -1.20 7.72
CA PHE A 79 -4.04 -1.06 7.92
C PHE A 79 -4.52 -1.92 9.08
N PRO A 80 -5.54 -1.49 9.81
CA PRO A 80 -6.31 -2.42 10.62
C PRO A 80 -6.97 -3.45 9.71
N ILE A 81 -6.83 -4.73 10.04
CA ILE A 81 -7.45 -5.84 9.31
C ILE A 81 -8.37 -6.63 10.22
N LEU A 82 -9.60 -6.81 9.78
CA LEU A 82 -10.56 -7.70 10.40
C LEU A 82 -10.64 -9.00 9.57
N TYR A 83 -10.26 -10.10 10.19
CA TYR A 83 -10.46 -11.42 9.58
C TYR A 83 -11.84 -11.95 9.94
N ILE A 84 -12.60 -12.36 8.93
CA ILE A 84 -13.93 -12.95 9.07
C ILE A 84 -13.87 -14.41 8.64
N GLY A 85 -14.62 -15.28 9.32
CA GLY A 85 -14.67 -16.72 9.00
C GLY A 85 -15.89 -17.36 9.58
N ASP A 86 -16.41 -18.38 8.88
CA ASP A 86 -17.48 -19.21 9.34
C ASP A 86 -16.86 -20.32 10.19
N ASN A 87 -16.82 -20.14 11.50
CA ASN A 87 -16.26 -21.19 12.35
C ASN A 87 -17.14 -21.42 13.57
N ASP A 88 -17.82 -22.58 13.58
CA ASP A 88 -18.37 -23.20 14.80
C ASP A 88 -17.25 -23.75 15.69
N GLN A 89 -15.98 -23.66 15.26
CA GLN A 89 -14.83 -24.08 16.04
C GLN A 89 -14.19 -22.87 16.74
N LYS A 90 -13.94 -23.04 18.04
CA LYS A 90 -13.30 -22.03 18.90
C LYS A 90 -12.07 -21.40 18.22
N PRO A 91 -11.87 -20.08 18.32
CA PRO A 91 -10.67 -19.42 17.84
C PRO A 91 -9.46 -19.95 18.64
N SER A 92 -8.79 -20.94 18.10
CA SER A 92 -7.50 -21.35 18.59
C SER A 92 -6.45 -20.65 17.71
N GLU A 93 -5.72 -19.75 18.36
CA GLU A 93 -4.50 -19.12 17.91
C GLU A 93 -4.66 -17.80 17.12
N LEU A 94 -4.21 -16.76 17.78
CA LEU A 94 -3.95 -15.44 17.25
C LEU A 94 -3.00 -15.53 16.04
N HIS A 95 -3.41 -14.96 14.92
CA HIS A 95 -2.48 -14.71 13.84
C HIS A 95 -1.37 -13.74 14.31
N PRO A 96 -0.11 -13.91 13.84
CA PRO A 96 1.03 -13.10 14.27
C PRO A 96 0.91 -11.59 14.06
N GLY A 97 -0.12 -11.11 13.35
CA GLY A 97 -0.37 -9.71 13.07
C GLY A 97 -1.45 -9.03 13.93
N GLY A 98 -2.11 -9.74 14.86
CA GLY A 98 -3.09 -9.14 15.78
C GLY A 98 -4.50 -8.97 15.19
N GLY A 99 -4.81 -9.55 14.03
CA GLY A 99 -6.15 -9.53 13.44
C GLY A 99 -7.18 -10.32 14.26
N TRP A 100 -8.43 -9.85 14.27
CA TRP A 100 -9.53 -10.45 15.03
C TRP A 100 -10.28 -11.48 14.19
N LEU A 101 -10.54 -12.67 14.75
CA LEU A 101 -11.37 -13.70 14.13
C LEU A 101 -12.80 -13.59 14.68
N MET A 102 -13.81 -13.60 13.79
CA MET A 102 -15.22 -13.47 14.15
C MET A 102 -15.98 -14.80 14.08
N ALA A 103 -16.81 -15.05 15.09
CA ALA A 103 -17.89 -16.03 15.07
C ALA A 103 -19.22 -15.34 14.75
N ARG A 104 -20.10 -15.96 13.94
CA ARG A 104 -21.33 -15.35 13.38
C ARG A 104 -22.26 -14.65 14.39
N GLN A 105 -22.33 -15.10 15.61
CA GLN A 105 -23.28 -14.56 16.61
C GLN A 105 -22.94 -13.16 17.14
N HIS A 106 -21.72 -12.67 16.89
CA HIS A 106 -21.25 -11.37 17.37
C HIS A 106 -20.78 -10.43 16.24
N GLU A 107 -21.05 -10.81 15.00
CA GLU A 107 -20.51 -10.13 13.79
C GLU A 107 -20.78 -8.64 13.75
N ILE A 108 -22.01 -8.23 14.04
CA ILE A 108 -22.41 -6.82 13.97
C ILE A 108 -21.60 -5.98 14.97
N LYS A 109 -21.54 -6.43 16.22
CA LYS A 109 -20.85 -5.68 17.28
C LYS A 109 -19.35 -5.57 17.04
N ILE A 110 -18.72 -6.66 16.59
CA ILE A 110 -17.28 -6.68 16.33
C ILE A 110 -16.95 -5.83 15.09
N LEU A 111 -17.79 -5.89 14.04
CA LEU A 111 -17.64 -5.02 12.87
C LEU A 111 -17.81 -3.55 13.24
N GLU A 112 -18.77 -3.22 14.08
CA GLU A 112 -18.97 -1.86 14.60
C GLU A 112 -17.76 -1.39 15.40
N ASP A 113 -17.27 -2.22 16.28
CA ASP A 113 -16.10 -1.95 17.12
C ASP A 113 -14.84 -1.74 16.27
N PHE A 114 -14.61 -2.60 15.27
CA PHE A 114 -13.54 -2.46 14.29
C PHE A 114 -13.61 -1.13 13.54
N ILE A 115 -14.79 -0.78 13.04
CA ILE A 115 -14.98 0.47 12.31
C ILE A 115 -14.79 1.69 13.20
N GLN A 116 -15.39 1.68 14.40
CA GLN A 116 -15.39 2.83 15.30
C GLN A 116 -14.04 3.06 15.96
N ASN A 117 -13.37 1.99 16.39
CA ASN A 117 -12.19 2.09 17.24
C ASN A 117 -10.86 1.88 16.48
N GLN A 118 -10.91 1.32 15.26
CA GLN A 118 -9.70 1.09 14.49
C GLN A 118 -9.68 1.85 13.17
N CYS A 119 -10.77 1.82 12.40
CA CYS A 119 -10.78 2.47 11.09
C CYS A 119 -10.96 3.99 11.16
N ARG A 120 -11.71 4.52 12.12
CA ARG A 120 -11.97 5.97 12.23
C ARG A 120 -10.73 6.78 12.60
N ASP A 121 -9.91 6.23 13.48
CA ASP A 121 -8.68 6.89 13.92
C ASP A 121 -7.55 6.73 12.91
N MET A 122 -7.75 5.85 11.92
CA MET A 122 -6.77 5.61 10.87
C MET A 122 -6.85 6.70 9.80
N LYS A 123 -5.74 7.38 9.54
CA LYS A 123 -5.62 8.24 8.37
C LYS A 123 -5.71 7.38 7.10
N PRO A 124 -6.74 7.55 6.23
CA PRO A 124 -6.89 6.74 5.03
C PRO A 124 -5.63 6.74 4.16
N ARG A 125 -5.24 5.57 3.67
CA ARG A 125 -4.02 5.37 2.88
C ARG A 125 -4.31 4.58 1.61
N GLY A 126 -3.48 4.78 0.58
CA GLY A 126 -3.49 3.95 -0.62
C GLY A 126 -2.90 2.57 -0.37
N ILE A 127 -3.53 1.55 -0.93
CA ILE A 127 -2.97 0.20 -0.96
C ILE A 127 -1.84 0.18 -1.99
N ARG A 128 -0.64 -0.17 -1.53
CA ARG A 128 0.51 -0.30 -2.42
C ARG A 128 0.47 -1.68 -3.07
N THR A 129 0.40 -1.69 -4.38
CA THR A 129 0.35 -2.92 -5.19
C THR A 129 1.73 -3.41 -5.60
N ASP A 130 2.74 -2.54 -5.48
CA ASP A 130 4.10 -2.81 -5.92
C ASP A 130 5.00 -3.09 -4.73
N MET A 131 5.85 -4.12 -4.90
CA MET A 131 6.94 -4.37 -3.97
C MET A 131 7.91 -3.18 -4.02
N ARG A 132 8.17 -2.58 -2.87
CA ARG A 132 9.24 -1.59 -2.70
C ARG A 132 10.38 -2.24 -1.95
N LYS A 133 11.58 -1.88 -2.31
CA LYS A 133 12.78 -2.26 -1.57
C LYS A 133 13.59 -1.03 -1.22
N ASP A 134 14.23 -1.10 -0.07
CA ASP A 134 15.18 -0.10 0.37
C ASP A 134 16.46 -0.28 -0.46
N LEU A 135 16.58 0.53 -1.49
CA LEU A 135 17.69 0.54 -2.44
C LEU A 135 18.14 1.99 -2.63
N PHE A 136 19.44 2.20 -2.38
CA PHE A 136 20.08 3.49 -2.54
C PHE A 136 20.73 3.54 -3.92
N PHE A 137 20.04 4.17 -4.87
CA PHE A 137 20.60 4.43 -6.19
C PHE A 137 21.06 5.87 -6.29
N ASN A 138 22.26 6.09 -6.86
CA ASN A 138 22.73 7.41 -7.21
C ASN A 138 21.85 7.98 -8.32
N THR A 139 21.32 9.17 -8.09
CA THR A 139 20.30 9.75 -8.95
C THR A 139 20.61 11.23 -9.23
N HIS A 140 20.45 11.65 -10.47
CA HIS A 140 20.34 13.06 -10.82
C HIS A 140 18.87 13.41 -10.96
N ALA A 141 18.43 14.42 -10.24
CA ALA A 141 17.05 14.90 -10.27
C ALA A 141 17.01 16.31 -10.87
N GLN A 142 16.04 16.55 -11.74
CA GLN A 142 15.77 17.86 -12.35
C GLN A 142 14.28 18.17 -12.16
N LEU A 143 13.99 19.27 -11.48
CA LEU A 143 12.62 19.73 -11.28
C LEU A 143 12.09 20.43 -12.53
N GLY A 144 10.79 20.30 -12.80
CA GLY A 144 10.14 20.99 -13.89
C GLY A 144 10.32 22.51 -13.82
N GLY A 145 10.68 23.13 -14.93
CA GLY A 145 10.97 24.56 -15.00
C GLY A 145 12.35 24.98 -14.49
N GLN A 146 13.20 24.05 -14.04
CA GLN A 146 14.59 24.34 -13.68
C GLN A 146 15.57 23.78 -14.71
N GLU A 147 16.56 24.58 -15.11
CA GLU A 147 17.61 24.12 -16.04
C GLU A 147 18.66 23.23 -15.36
N LYS A 148 18.83 23.38 -14.03
CA LYS A 148 19.88 22.67 -13.28
C LYS A 148 19.35 21.38 -12.64
N SER A 149 20.04 20.28 -12.88
CA SER A 149 19.88 19.05 -12.13
C SER A 149 20.73 19.06 -10.85
N PHE A 150 20.32 18.32 -9.85
CA PHE A 150 21.08 18.13 -8.61
C PHE A 150 21.30 16.63 -8.35
N ARG A 151 22.43 16.34 -7.70
CA ARG A 151 22.75 14.97 -7.28
C ARG A 151 21.99 14.62 -6.00
N THR A 152 21.43 13.42 -5.98
CA THR A 152 20.72 12.88 -4.83
C THR A 152 20.74 11.36 -4.88
N ASN A 153 20.03 10.72 -3.93
CA ASN A 153 19.89 9.29 -3.89
C ASN A 153 18.43 8.89 -3.69
N THR A 154 18.06 7.72 -4.16
CA THR A 154 16.82 7.09 -3.72
C THR A 154 17.04 6.45 -2.35
N THR A 155 15.99 6.28 -1.54
CA THR A 155 16.05 5.44 -0.32
C THR A 155 15.26 4.16 -0.48
N ASN A 156 14.25 4.19 -1.33
CA ASN A 156 13.49 3.01 -1.72
C ASN A 156 12.97 3.20 -3.15
N ILE A 157 12.77 2.07 -3.82
CA ILE A 157 12.31 2.06 -5.20
C ILE A 157 11.36 0.88 -5.45
N SER A 158 10.46 1.05 -6.39
CA SER A 158 9.59 0.04 -6.96
C SER A 158 9.58 0.15 -8.48
N GLN A 159 8.81 -0.71 -9.16
CA GLN A 159 8.64 -0.61 -10.62
C GLN A 159 7.95 0.69 -11.08
N ASN A 160 7.18 1.35 -10.20
CA ASN A 160 6.33 2.48 -10.56
C ASN A 160 6.73 3.80 -9.88
N GLY A 161 7.77 3.81 -9.05
CA GLY A 161 8.20 5.03 -8.37
C GLY A 161 9.28 4.78 -7.33
N CYS A 162 9.77 5.88 -6.77
CA CYS A 162 10.79 5.84 -5.72
C CYS A 162 10.59 6.97 -4.71
N PHE A 163 11.35 6.93 -3.62
CA PHE A 163 11.54 8.06 -2.75
C PHE A 163 12.93 8.63 -2.99
N VAL A 164 12.98 9.93 -3.30
CA VAL A 164 14.20 10.68 -3.60
C VAL A 164 14.49 11.63 -2.45
N ILE A 165 15.72 11.62 -1.95
CA ILE A 165 16.16 12.54 -0.89
C ILE A 165 16.14 13.95 -1.44
N SER A 166 15.52 14.89 -0.72
CA SER A 166 15.50 16.31 -1.05
C SER A 166 15.30 17.12 0.24
N VAL A 167 16.12 18.13 0.43
CA VAL A 167 15.96 19.07 1.54
C VAL A 167 14.86 20.09 1.29
N ASN A 168 14.52 20.31 0.04
CA ASN A 168 13.46 21.22 -0.36
C ASN A 168 12.16 20.47 -0.59
N GLU A 169 11.11 20.93 0.05
CA GLU A 169 9.76 20.43 -0.19
C GLU A 169 9.33 20.77 -1.61
N GLN A 170 8.61 19.84 -2.23
CA GLN A 170 8.05 20.05 -3.55
C GLN A 170 6.52 19.85 -3.49
N PRO A 171 5.75 20.74 -4.14
CA PRO A 171 4.32 20.55 -4.24
C PRO A 171 3.96 19.21 -4.92
N CYS A 172 2.81 18.64 -4.55
CA CYS A 172 2.24 17.52 -5.30
C CYS A 172 2.02 17.90 -6.76
N ALA A 173 2.11 16.94 -7.65
CA ALA A 173 2.02 17.09 -9.11
C ALA A 173 3.17 17.88 -9.75
N THR A 174 4.24 18.24 -9.01
CA THR A 174 5.44 18.83 -9.61
C THR A 174 6.12 17.81 -10.53
N PRO A 175 6.36 18.14 -11.83
CA PRO A 175 7.13 17.28 -12.72
C PRO A 175 8.58 17.20 -12.27
N ILE A 176 9.17 16.01 -12.37
CA ILE A 176 10.58 15.77 -12.07
C ILE A 176 11.15 14.72 -13.02
N TRP A 177 12.36 14.94 -13.49
CA TRP A 177 13.10 13.98 -14.31
C TRP A 177 14.20 13.35 -13.46
N LEU A 178 14.30 12.03 -13.53
CA LEU A 178 15.25 11.25 -12.74
C LEU A 178 16.17 10.47 -13.67
N THR A 179 17.47 10.68 -13.56
CA THR A 179 18.46 9.81 -14.19
C THR A 179 19.12 8.96 -13.12
N ILE A 180 18.82 7.67 -13.12
CA ILE A 180 19.35 6.71 -12.14
C ILE A 180 20.68 6.17 -12.68
N SER A 181 21.78 6.50 -11.99
CA SER A 181 23.13 6.18 -12.45
C SER A 181 23.44 4.69 -12.42
N ASP A 182 22.75 3.92 -11.62
CA ASP A 182 22.93 2.48 -11.46
C ASP A 182 22.21 1.66 -12.54
N LEU A 183 21.28 2.25 -13.28
CA LEU A 183 20.68 1.60 -14.45
C LEU A 183 21.62 1.69 -15.68
N HIS A 184 21.52 0.71 -16.56
CA HIS A 184 22.27 0.75 -17.81
C HIS A 184 21.75 1.86 -18.75
N ASP A 185 20.43 1.93 -18.89
CA ASP A 185 19.74 2.99 -19.63
C ASP A 185 19.69 4.27 -18.76
N LYS A 186 20.45 5.30 -19.18
CA LYS A 186 20.56 6.59 -18.51
C LYS A 186 19.55 7.63 -19.00
N THR A 187 18.61 7.24 -19.84
CA THR A 187 17.56 8.16 -20.28
C THR A 187 16.79 8.70 -19.08
N PRO A 188 16.54 10.01 -18.99
CA PRO A 188 15.77 10.57 -17.90
C PRO A 188 14.36 9.97 -17.82
N ILE A 189 13.99 9.47 -16.65
CA ILE A 189 12.67 8.97 -16.35
C ILE A 189 11.78 10.16 -16.01
N ALA A 190 10.72 10.38 -16.78
CA ALA A 190 9.71 11.37 -16.42
C ALA A 190 8.88 10.88 -15.22
N ALA A 191 8.82 11.68 -14.18
CA ALA A 191 8.14 11.36 -12.94
C ALA A 191 7.37 12.57 -12.40
N GLU A 192 6.55 12.32 -11.39
CA GLU A 192 5.72 13.35 -10.76
C GLU A 192 5.74 13.17 -9.24
N VAL A 193 5.88 14.27 -8.53
CA VAL A 193 5.80 14.30 -7.05
C VAL A 193 4.40 13.96 -6.59
N ARG A 194 4.29 12.94 -5.75
CA ARG A 194 3.01 12.52 -5.13
C ARG A 194 2.85 13.02 -3.70
N TRP A 195 3.95 13.15 -2.99
CA TRP A 195 3.99 13.67 -1.62
C TRP A 195 5.41 14.12 -1.28
N SER A 196 5.52 15.04 -0.35
CA SER A 196 6.77 15.58 0.14
C SER A 196 6.89 15.33 1.65
N LYS A 197 8.10 15.05 2.11
CA LYS A 197 8.44 14.90 3.51
C LYS A 197 9.40 16.02 3.90
N PRO A 198 8.97 16.97 4.76
CA PRO A 198 9.82 18.06 5.18
C PRO A 198 10.98 17.58 6.06
N TRP A 199 12.04 18.37 6.09
CA TRP A 199 13.14 18.19 7.05
C TRP A 199 12.61 18.31 8.48
N GLY A 200 13.06 17.39 9.35
CA GLY A 200 12.70 17.42 10.78
C GLY A 200 11.28 16.96 11.11
N SER A 201 10.51 16.46 10.11
CA SER A 201 9.18 15.90 10.37
C SER A 201 9.19 14.65 11.24
N ASP A 202 10.35 13.97 11.34
CA ASP A 202 10.54 12.76 12.12
C ASP A 202 12.06 12.52 12.30
N PHE A 203 12.44 12.03 13.48
CA PHE A 203 13.86 11.84 13.85
C PHE A 203 14.54 10.67 13.13
N HIS A 204 13.78 9.76 12.52
CA HIS A 204 14.31 8.52 11.96
C HIS A 204 14.29 8.44 10.45
N SER A 205 13.86 9.50 9.77
CA SER A 205 13.71 9.44 8.32
C SER A 205 14.23 10.67 7.61
N LEU A 206 14.83 10.44 6.46
CA LEU A 206 15.37 11.48 5.60
C LEU A 206 14.23 12.33 4.97
N PRO A 207 14.45 13.64 4.78
CA PRO A 207 13.54 14.48 4.02
C PRO A 207 13.58 14.10 2.54
N GLY A 208 12.51 14.36 1.82
CA GLY A 208 12.50 14.06 0.39
C GLY A 208 11.11 14.03 -0.22
N VAL A 209 11.05 13.51 -1.42
CA VAL A 209 9.84 13.43 -2.20
C VAL A 209 9.54 11.99 -2.66
N GLY A 210 8.32 11.56 -2.49
CA GLY A 210 7.81 10.34 -3.09
C GLY A 210 7.30 10.65 -4.49
N VAL A 211 7.84 9.96 -5.49
CA VAL A 211 7.50 10.18 -6.90
C VAL A 211 6.91 8.94 -7.55
N VAL A 212 6.06 9.15 -8.55
CA VAL A 212 5.54 8.12 -9.45
C VAL A 212 6.18 8.31 -10.83
N PHE A 213 6.65 7.24 -11.44
CA PHE A 213 7.15 7.26 -12.80
C PHE A 213 5.97 7.39 -13.78
N ARG A 214 6.04 8.39 -14.67
CA ARG A 214 5.04 8.61 -15.70
C ARG A 214 5.46 7.95 -17.01
N GLU A 215 6.74 8.14 -17.39
CA GLU A 215 7.33 7.52 -18.56
C GLU A 215 8.63 6.85 -18.16
N ILE A 216 8.70 5.56 -18.36
CA ILE A 216 9.88 4.72 -18.09
C ILE A 216 10.04 3.72 -19.22
N SER A 217 11.25 3.56 -19.74
CA SER A 217 11.53 2.64 -20.84
C SER A 217 11.34 1.17 -20.38
N LEU A 218 11.08 0.29 -21.33
CA LEU A 218 10.98 -1.16 -21.05
C LEU A 218 12.30 -1.69 -20.48
N ALA A 219 13.45 -1.21 -20.97
CA ALA A 219 14.78 -1.62 -20.48
C ALA A 219 14.97 -1.20 -19.01
N GLN A 220 14.62 0.04 -18.67
CA GLN A 220 14.69 0.54 -17.30
C GLN A 220 13.75 -0.23 -16.38
N ARG A 221 12.51 -0.49 -16.81
CA ARG A 221 11.53 -1.26 -16.04
C ARG A 221 12.01 -2.69 -15.79
N GLN A 222 12.60 -3.33 -16.79
CA GLN A 222 13.16 -4.67 -16.65
C GLN A 222 14.33 -4.66 -15.65
N ALA A 223 15.27 -3.73 -15.79
CA ALA A 223 16.39 -3.60 -14.87
C ALA A 223 15.94 -3.38 -13.42
N LEU A 224 14.95 -2.51 -13.17
CA LEU A 224 14.37 -2.33 -11.85
C LEU A 224 13.74 -3.63 -11.33
N THR A 225 13.03 -4.37 -12.19
CA THR A 225 12.43 -5.65 -11.82
C THR A 225 13.50 -6.65 -11.36
N ASP A 226 14.61 -6.70 -12.05
CA ASP A 226 15.72 -7.61 -11.75
C ASP A 226 16.40 -7.21 -10.43
N PHE A 227 16.67 -5.93 -10.19
CA PHE A 227 17.15 -5.44 -8.90
C PHE A 227 16.18 -5.78 -7.74
N LEU A 228 14.89 -5.63 -7.97
CA LEU A 228 13.88 -5.96 -6.95
C LEU A 228 13.82 -7.47 -6.65
N LYS A 229 14.15 -8.35 -7.60
CA LYS A 229 14.23 -9.80 -7.41
C LYS A 229 15.53 -10.23 -6.72
N LEU A 230 16.69 -9.77 -7.18
CA LEU A 230 18.01 -10.17 -6.71
C LEU A 230 18.20 -9.95 -5.20
N THR A 231 17.70 -8.86 -4.65
CA THR A 231 17.82 -8.56 -3.22
C THR A 231 16.94 -9.44 -2.32
N GLY A 232 16.08 -10.30 -2.88
CA GLY A 232 15.30 -11.30 -2.13
C GLY A 232 16.13 -12.49 -1.61
N PHE A 233 17.34 -12.68 -2.11
CA PHE A 233 18.22 -13.79 -1.74
C PHE A 233 19.26 -13.45 -0.65
N LEU A 234 19.41 -12.20 -0.28
CA LEU A 234 20.26 -11.82 0.84
C LEU A 234 19.48 -12.01 2.15
N LYS A 235 19.29 -13.28 2.58
CA LYS A 235 18.99 -13.60 3.96
C LYS A 235 20.10 -13.00 4.83
N LYS A 236 19.74 -12.21 5.84
CA LYS A 236 20.68 -11.83 6.91
C LYS A 236 21.33 -13.11 7.42
N PRO A 237 22.66 -13.16 7.53
CA PRO A 237 23.29 -14.19 8.34
C PRO A 237 22.78 -14.00 9.77
N GLY A 238 22.36 -15.12 10.39
CA GLY A 238 21.82 -15.19 11.74
C GLY A 238 22.82 -14.81 12.79
#